data_87883ece2e61b298753711a4e7884b99
#
_entry.id   87883ece2e61b298753711a4e7884b99
#
_cell.length_a   1.000
_cell.length_b   1.000
_cell.length_c   1.000
_cell.angle_alpha   90.00
_cell.angle_beta   90.00
_cell.angle_gamma   90.00
#
_symmetry.space_group_name_H-M   'P 1'
#
loop_
_entity.id
_entity.type
_entity.pdbx_description
1 polymer ?
#
loop_
_entity_poly.entity_id
_entity_poly.type
_entity_poly.pdbx_seq_one_letter_code
_entity_poly.pdbx_strand_id
1 'polypeptide(L)'
;MVNHVDRNTTLCVSLAARPSNHGVRFHNWLYAELGLNFFYKAIAPTNIEQAVAGIRGLDIRGAGVSMPYKAAVIPLIDHVDPSAARIQAVNTIVNDGGVLTGYNTDYSAISELLASHSVDTDLRVAVRGSGGMAKAVVAAITDYGMGGTVVARNAETGVELAEQYGWAYSPEFPTDAQMLVNVTPLGMAGTDEKVQSFSDEEIGRADV
;
A
#
# COMPACT_ATOMS: atom_id res chain seq x y z
N MET A 1 -17.32 17.62 14.31
CA MET A 1 -17.33 19.06 13.91
C MET A 1 -17.04 19.14 12.43
N VAL A 2 -17.74 19.98 11.68
CA VAL A 2 -17.43 20.23 10.26
C VAL A 2 -16.20 21.15 10.25
N ASN A 3 -15.08 20.71 9.65
CA ASN A 3 -13.94 21.59 9.45
C ASN A 3 -14.41 22.78 8.61
N HIS A 4 -14.27 24.00 9.13
CA HIS A 4 -14.51 25.20 8.35
C HIS A 4 -13.41 25.33 7.31
N VAL A 5 -13.78 25.06 6.04
CA VAL A 5 -12.86 25.24 4.91
C VAL A 5 -12.90 26.74 4.51
N ASP A 6 -11.75 27.38 4.49
CA ASP A 6 -11.58 28.76 4.07
C ASP A 6 -10.42 28.90 3.06
N ARG A 7 -10.09 30.13 2.65
CA ARG A 7 -9.02 30.40 1.67
C ARG A 7 -7.61 29.99 2.12
N ASN A 8 -7.42 29.78 3.43
CA ASN A 8 -6.14 29.42 4.02
C ASN A 8 -6.04 27.91 4.32
N THR A 9 -7.12 27.16 4.01
CA THR A 9 -7.15 25.72 4.26
C THR A 9 -6.22 24.99 3.29
N THR A 10 -5.29 24.23 3.83
CA THR A 10 -4.37 23.39 3.05
C THR A 10 -5.12 22.18 2.49
N LEU A 11 -5.04 21.97 1.17
CA LEU A 11 -5.71 20.87 0.50
C LEU A 11 -4.79 19.65 0.39
N CYS A 12 -5.29 18.50 0.80
CA CYS A 12 -4.76 17.18 0.49
C CYS A 12 -5.82 16.37 -0.26
N VAL A 13 -5.37 15.45 -1.12
CA VAL A 13 -6.29 14.64 -1.93
C VAL A 13 -5.91 13.16 -1.90
N SER A 14 -6.78 12.30 -2.44
CA SER A 14 -6.38 11.00 -2.94
C SER A 14 -6.83 10.81 -4.38
N LEU A 15 -6.00 10.09 -5.15
CA LEU A 15 -6.22 9.78 -6.56
C LEU A 15 -6.44 8.28 -6.70
N ALA A 16 -7.64 7.87 -7.13
CA ALA A 16 -8.01 6.48 -7.33
C ALA A 16 -9.07 6.38 -8.42
N ALA A 17 -9.09 5.29 -9.21
CA ALA A 17 -10.16 5.07 -10.19
C ALA A 17 -11.53 4.85 -9.51
N ARG A 18 -11.52 4.27 -8.31
CA ARG A 18 -12.72 4.06 -7.48
C ARG A 18 -12.44 4.53 -6.05
N PRO A 19 -12.52 5.86 -5.80
CA PRO A 19 -12.23 6.40 -4.49
C PRO A 19 -13.28 5.96 -3.45
N SER A 20 -12.85 5.73 -2.23
CA SER A 20 -13.72 5.44 -1.09
C SER A 20 -13.79 6.62 -0.13
N ASN A 21 -14.77 6.58 0.80
CA ASN A 21 -14.89 7.59 1.84
C ASN A 21 -14.04 7.28 3.10
N HIS A 22 -13.34 6.14 3.16
CA HIS A 22 -12.57 5.77 4.35
C HIS A 22 -11.45 6.78 4.63
N GLY A 23 -10.58 7.04 3.65
CA GLY A 23 -9.52 8.03 3.78
C GLY A 23 -10.06 9.44 4.05
N VAL A 24 -11.16 9.83 3.38
CA VAL A 24 -11.80 11.14 3.58
C VAL A 24 -12.25 11.32 5.04
N ARG A 25 -12.91 10.33 5.60
CA ARG A 25 -13.40 10.38 6.99
C ARG A 25 -12.25 10.40 7.98
N PHE A 26 -11.27 9.49 7.78
CA PHE A 26 -10.12 9.37 8.67
C PHE A 26 -9.28 10.64 8.71
N HIS A 27 -8.84 11.14 7.56
CA HIS A 27 -7.95 12.31 7.52
C HIS A 27 -8.64 13.58 8.01
N ASN A 28 -9.89 13.83 7.61
CA ASN A 28 -10.59 15.02 8.08
C ASN A 28 -10.92 14.96 9.58
N TRP A 29 -11.19 13.78 10.11
CA TRP A 29 -11.31 13.59 11.56
C TRP A 29 -9.97 13.88 12.26
N LEU A 30 -8.88 13.30 11.77
CA LEU A 30 -7.54 13.47 12.33
C LEU A 30 -7.09 14.94 12.30
N TYR A 31 -7.34 15.64 11.20
CA TYR A 31 -7.02 17.06 11.09
C TYR A 31 -7.78 17.90 12.12
N ALA A 32 -9.06 17.56 12.37
CA ALA A 32 -9.85 18.22 13.39
C ALA A 32 -9.32 17.96 14.81
N GLU A 33 -8.96 16.71 15.14
CA GLU A 33 -8.38 16.34 16.44
C GLU A 33 -7.03 17.03 16.70
N LEU A 34 -6.23 17.18 15.65
CA LEU A 34 -4.92 17.82 15.73
C LEU A 34 -4.98 19.35 15.61
N GLY A 35 -6.16 19.94 15.39
CA GLY A 35 -6.33 21.40 15.20
C GLY A 35 -5.66 21.94 13.92
N LEU A 36 -5.49 21.09 12.90
CA LEU A 36 -4.86 21.48 11.64
C LEU A 36 -5.88 22.05 10.67
N ASN A 37 -5.57 23.21 10.05
CA ASN A 37 -6.38 23.78 8.99
C ASN A 37 -6.10 23.08 7.65
N PHE A 38 -6.50 21.82 7.57
CA PHE A 38 -6.33 20.93 6.42
C PHE A 38 -7.68 20.37 5.99
N PHE A 39 -7.80 20.07 4.70
CA PHE A 39 -8.95 19.37 4.14
C PHE A 39 -8.52 18.27 3.20
N TYR A 40 -9.12 17.10 3.33
CA TYR A 40 -8.84 15.94 2.49
C TYR A 40 -10.03 15.55 1.64
N LYS A 41 -9.80 15.38 0.33
CA LYS A 41 -10.82 14.97 -0.64
C LYS A 41 -10.35 13.80 -1.50
N ALA A 42 -11.21 12.79 -1.66
CA ALA A 42 -10.99 11.71 -2.61
C ALA A 42 -11.45 12.15 -4.02
N ILE A 43 -10.62 11.83 -5.04
CA ILE A 43 -10.83 12.24 -6.44
C ILE A 43 -10.64 11.01 -7.34
N ALA A 44 -11.57 10.83 -8.31
CA ALA A 44 -11.37 9.95 -9.45
C ALA A 44 -10.90 10.81 -10.63
N PRO A 45 -9.59 10.84 -10.94
CA PRO A 45 -9.09 11.66 -12.03
C PRO A 45 -9.54 11.08 -13.39
N THR A 46 -9.92 11.94 -14.30
CA THR A 46 -10.18 11.56 -15.70
C THR A 46 -8.89 11.41 -16.51
N ASN A 47 -7.83 12.07 -16.06
CA ASN A 47 -6.49 11.97 -16.62
C ASN A 47 -5.47 12.11 -15.48
N ILE A 48 -4.62 11.10 -15.29
CA ILE A 48 -3.68 11.07 -14.17
C ILE A 48 -2.52 12.05 -14.34
N GLU A 49 -2.05 12.30 -15.56
CA GLU A 49 -0.98 13.23 -15.86
C GLU A 49 -1.41 14.67 -15.53
N GLN A 50 -2.62 15.04 -15.95
CA GLN A 50 -3.20 16.34 -15.61
C GLN A 50 -3.47 16.48 -14.10
N ALA A 51 -3.89 15.41 -13.44
CA ALA A 51 -4.12 15.41 -11.99
C ALA A 51 -2.82 15.65 -11.23
N VAL A 52 -1.72 14.99 -11.61
CA VAL A 52 -0.39 15.21 -11.00
C VAL A 52 0.14 16.60 -11.30
N ALA A 53 -0.01 17.11 -12.52
CA ALA A 53 0.31 18.51 -12.85
C ALA A 53 -0.51 19.49 -11.99
N GLY A 54 -1.78 19.17 -11.74
CA GLY A 54 -2.69 19.92 -10.88
C GLY A 54 -2.24 19.99 -9.43
N ILE A 55 -1.53 18.98 -8.90
CA ILE A 55 -0.96 19.03 -7.55
C ILE A 55 -0.01 20.23 -7.41
N ARG A 56 0.83 20.47 -8.42
CA ARG A 56 1.73 21.63 -8.46
C ARG A 56 0.95 22.95 -8.67
N GLY A 57 0.10 22.98 -9.70
CA GLY A 57 -0.57 24.22 -10.12
C GLY A 57 -1.62 24.75 -9.14
N LEU A 58 -2.16 23.88 -8.29
CA LEU A 58 -3.16 24.22 -7.27
C LEU A 58 -2.60 24.23 -5.85
N ASP A 59 -1.29 24.08 -5.71
CA ASP A 59 -0.59 24.01 -4.42
C ASP A 59 -1.21 22.98 -3.46
N ILE A 60 -1.60 21.80 -4.01
CA ILE A 60 -2.09 20.68 -3.20
C ILE A 60 -0.91 20.11 -2.42
N ARG A 61 -1.00 20.09 -1.08
CA ARG A 61 0.12 19.73 -0.19
C ARG A 61 0.54 18.26 -0.32
N GLY A 62 -0.40 17.37 -0.61
CA GLY A 62 -0.11 15.96 -0.78
C GLY A 62 -1.26 15.18 -1.38
N ALA A 63 -0.91 14.03 -1.96
CA ALA A 63 -1.87 13.14 -2.57
C ALA A 63 -1.62 11.68 -2.19
N GLY A 64 -2.63 11.00 -1.63
CA GLY A 64 -2.65 9.55 -1.58
C GLY A 64 -2.89 9.00 -2.99
N VAL A 65 -2.16 7.97 -3.38
CA VAL A 65 -2.30 7.33 -4.70
C VAL A 65 -2.72 5.88 -4.55
N SER A 66 -3.83 5.52 -5.20
CA SER A 66 -4.35 4.15 -5.16
C SER A 66 -4.50 3.56 -6.57
N MET A 67 -5.03 2.36 -6.63
CA MET A 67 -5.20 1.63 -7.90
C MET A 67 -6.00 2.44 -8.94
N PRO A 68 -5.56 2.41 -10.23
CA PRO A 68 -4.40 1.70 -10.78
C PRO A 68 -3.13 2.56 -10.89
N TYR A 69 -3.06 3.72 -10.24
CA TYR A 69 -2.12 4.81 -10.53
C TYR A 69 -0.76 4.71 -9.83
N LYS A 70 -0.55 3.78 -8.88
CA LYS A 70 0.67 3.70 -8.05
C LYS A 70 1.98 3.66 -8.85
N ALA A 71 2.01 2.95 -9.99
CA ALA A 71 3.17 2.93 -10.89
C ALA A 71 3.14 4.07 -11.92
N ALA A 72 1.94 4.44 -12.39
CA ALA A 72 1.78 5.44 -13.45
C ALA A 72 2.21 6.84 -13.04
N VAL A 73 2.22 7.17 -11.74
CA VAL A 73 2.64 8.49 -11.26
C VAL A 73 4.16 8.66 -11.16
N ILE A 74 4.93 7.56 -11.17
CA ILE A 74 6.39 7.61 -11.04
C ILE A 74 7.06 8.55 -12.06
N PRO A 75 6.78 8.44 -13.37
CA PRO A 75 7.39 9.32 -14.37
C PRO A 75 6.88 10.78 -14.33
N LEU A 76 5.88 11.09 -13.48
CA LEU A 76 5.22 12.39 -13.40
C LEU A 76 5.69 13.24 -12.21
N ILE A 77 6.52 12.68 -11.34
CA ILE A 77 7.04 13.31 -10.12
C ILE A 77 8.55 13.55 -10.22
N ASP A 78 9.11 14.37 -9.33
CA ASP A 78 10.50 14.79 -9.41
C ASP A 78 11.45 13.82 -8.70
N HIS A 79 11.02 13.26 -7.58
CA HIS A 79 11.82 12.35 -6.77
C HIS A 79 10.99 11.13 -6.33
N VAL A 80 11.67 9.99 -6.23
CA VAL A 80 11.11 8.75 -5.69
C VAL A 80 11.94 8.33 -4.49
N ASP A 81 11.30 8.27 -3.33
CA ASP A 81 11.92 7.80 -2.09
C ASP A 81 12.31 6.31 -2.19
N PRO A 82 13.36 5.85 -1.51
CA PRO A 82 13.77 4.44 -1.51
C PRO A 82 12.63 3.46 -1.22
N SER A 83 11.67 3.80 -0.33
CA SER A 83 10.51 2.97 -0.02
C SER A 83 9.63 2.68 -1.25
N ALA A 84 9.46 3.67 -2.13
CA ALA A 84 8.68 3.53 -3.36
C ALA A 84 9.51 2.99 -4.54
N ALA A 85 10.79 3.38 -4.61
CA ALA A 85 11.71 2.92 -5.65
C ALA A 85 11.92 1.40 -5.57
N ARG A 86 12.04 0.85 -4.36
CA ARG A 86 12.26 -0.57 -4.08
C ARG A 86 11.19 -1.47 -4.70
N ILE A 87 9.95 -1.01 -4.75
CA ILE A 87 8.79 -1.79 -5.20
C ILE A 87 8.14 -1.23 -6.48
N GLN A 88 8.70 -0.15 -7.04
CA GLN A 88 8.17 0.53 -8.23
C GLN A 88 6.68 0.91 -8.09
N ALA A 89 6.31 1.42 -6.89
CA ALA A 89 4.94 1.81 -6.59
C ALA A 89 4.91 2.96 -5.59
N VAL A 90 4.28 4.07 -5.96
CA VAL A 90 4.04 5.24 -5.10
C VAL A 90 2.61 5.20 -4.57
N ASN A 91 2.43 5.26 -3.26
CA ASN A 91 1.11 5.40 -2.65
C ASN A 91 0.87 6.78 -2.02
N THR A 92 1.92 7.59 -1.89
CA THR A 92 1.85 8.94 -1.30
C THR A 92 2.76 9.88 -2.07
N ILE A 93 2.23 11.03 -2.47
CA ILE A 93 2.99 12.14 -3.06
C ILE A 93 2.96 13.29 -2.07
N VAL A 94 4.13 13.87 -1.80
CA VAL A 94 4.28 15.10 -1.02
C VAL A 94 4.73 16.21 -1.97
N ASN A 95 4.10 17.38 -1.87
CA ASN A 95 4.44 18.57 -2.63
C ASN A 95 5.10 19.59 -1.69
N ASP A 96 6.38 19.82 -1.89
CA ASP A 96 7.16 20.82 -1.19
C ASP A 96 7.52 21.97 -2.15
N GLY A 97 6.64 22.99 -2.21
CA GLY A 97 6.86 24.15 -3.05
C GLY A 97 6.95 23.85 -4.55
N GLY A 98 6.17 22.90 -5.06
CA GLY A 98 6.16 22.48 -6.46
C GLY A 98 7.05 21.27 -6.77
N VAL A 99 7.92 20.86 -5.83
CA VAL A 99 8.72 19.62 -5.96
C VAL A 99 7.92 18.44 -5.41
N LEU A 100 7.65 17.45 -6.26
CA LEU A 100 6.87 16.27 -5.90
C LEU A 100 7.78 15.09 -5.56
N THR A 101 7.67 14.58 -4.35
CA THR A 101 8.36 13.38 -3.91
C THR A 101 7.37 12.26 -3.63
N GLY A 102 7.61 11.08 -4.21
CA GLY A 102 6.76 9.90 -4.05
C GLY A 102 7.31 8.93 -3.03
N TYR A 103 6.45 8.44 -2.15
CA TYR A 103 6.74 7.49 -1.06
C TYR A 103 5.85 6.25 -1.17
N ASN A 104 6.25 5.17 -0.48
CA ASN A 104 5.36 4.05 -0.24
C ASN A 104 5.28 3.73 1.26
N THR A 105 4.20 4.17 1.87
CA THR A 105 3.94 3.98 3.30
C THR A 105 3.51 2.55 3.65
N ASP A 106 3.03 1.75 2.68
CA ASP A 106 2.72 0.33 2.90
C ASP A 106 4.02 -0.44 3.22
N TYR A 107 5.07 -0.21 2.43
CA TYR A 107 6.39 -0.79 2.66
C TYR A 107 6.99 -0.39 4.02
N SER A 108 6.99 0.91 4.32
CA SER A 108 7.53 1.43 5.59
C SER A 108 6.78 0.87 6.80
N ALA A 109 5.44 0.80 6.72
CA ALA A 109 4.61 0.27 7.81
C ALA A 109 4.90 -1.21 8.10
N ILE A 110 5.08 -2.05 7.06
CA ILE A 110 5.42 -3.46 7.26
C ILE A 110 6.83 -3.60 7.86
N SER A 111 7.80 -2.82 7.39
CA SER A 111 9.16 -2.83 7.93
C SER A 111 9.18 -2.46 9.42
N GLU A 112 8.43 -1.42 9.81
CA GLU A 112 8.28 -1.01 11.22
C GLU A 112 7.55 -2.06 12.05
N LEU A 113 6.51 -2.70 11.49
CA LEU A 113 5.75 -3.75 12.17
C LEU A 113 6.64 -4.94 12.50
N LEU A 114 7.40 -5.45 11.53
CA LEU A 114 8.33 -6.56 11.72
C LEU A 114 9.37 -6.24 12.80
N ALA A 115 9.98 -5.05 12.72
CA ALA A 115 10.99 -4.60 13.66
C ALA A 115 10.42 -4.45 15.10
N SER A 116 9.24 -3.85 15.23
CA SER A 116 8.61 -3.60 16.55
C SER A 116 8.20 -4.89 17.26
N HIS A 117 7.88 -5.95 16.52
CA HIS A 117 7.51 -7.26 17.07
C HIS A 117 8.69 -8.22 17.17
N SER A 118 9.90 -7.80 16.74
CA SER A 118 11.11 -8.66 16.78
C SER A 118 10.83 -10.03 16.16
N VAL A 119 10.20 -10.02 14.98
CA VAL A 119 9.81 -11.26 14.29
C VAL A 119 11.05 -12.11 14.00
N ASP A 120 10.98 -13.40 14.30
CA ASP A 120 12.07 -14.34 14.06
C ASP A 120 12.32 -14.49 12.55
N THR A 121 13.56 -14.25 12.12
CA THR A 121 13.95 -14.28 10.70
C THR A 121 14.04 -15.70 10.12
N ASP A 122 14.04 -16.74 10.97
CA ASP A 122 14.11 -18.13 10.55
C ASP A 122 12.73 -18.72 10.19
N LEU A 123 11.64 -17.98 10.41
CA LEU A 123 10.28 -18.42 10.07
C LEU A 123 10.10 -18.55 8.56
N ARG A 124 9.47 -19.64 8.14
CA ARG A 124 9.06 -19.86 6.75
C ARG A 124 7.77 -19.09 6.46
N VAL A 125 7.88 -18.08 5.61
CA VAL A 125 6.78 -17.17 5.29
C VAL A 125 6.00 -17.63 4.08
N ALA A 126 4.68 -17.53 4.13
CA ALA A 126 3.82 -17.64 2.95
C ALA A 126 2.94 -16.41 2.79
N VAL A 127 3.09 -15.72 1.66
CA VAL A 127 2.32 -14.51 1.32
C VAL A 127 1.28 -14.85 0.27
N ARG A 128 -0.01 -14.75 0.62
CA ARG A 128 -1.12 -14.93 -0.32
C ARG A 128 -1.43 -13.61 -1.06
N GLY A 129 -1.16 -13.60 -2.37
CA GLY A 129 -1.40 -12.50 -3.29
C GLY A 129 -0.16 -12.10 -4.08
N SER A 130 -0.36 -11.48 -5.25
CA SER A 130 0.70 -10.96 -6.13
C SER A 130 0.40 -9.56 -6.66
N GLY A 131 -0.50 -8.82 -6.00
CA GLY A 131 -0.87 -7.44 -6.35
C GLY A 131 0.06 -6.39 -5.76
N GLY A 132 -0.32 -5.12 -5.87
CA GLY A 132 0.49 -3.99 -5.40
C GLY A 132 0.87 -4.04 -3.90
N MET A 133 -0.04 -4.51 -3.02
CA MET A 133 0.28 -4.70 -1.61
C MET A 133 1.26 -5.86 -1.40
N ALA A 134 1.15 -6.94 -2.19
CA ALA A 134 2.10 -8.05 -2.12
C ALA A 134 3.53 -7.61 -2.43
N LYS A 135 3.73 -6.73 -3.40
CA LYS A 135 5.05 -6.16 -3.72
C LYS A 135 5.67 -5.46 -2.51
N ALA A 136 4.90 -4.65 -1.78
CA ALA A 136 5.36 -3.95 -0.59
C ALA A 136 5.72 -4.92 0.54
N VAL A 137 4.85 -5.91 0.79
CA VAL A 137 5.02 -6.90 1.86
C VAL A 137 6.21 -7.81 1.60
N VAL A 138 6.30 -8.40 0.39
CA VAL A 138 7.43 -9.29 0.03
C VAL A 138 8.76 -8.53 0.08
N ALA A 139 8.80 -7.29 -0.44
CA ALA A 139 9.99 -6.46 -0.35
C ALA A 139 10.42 -6.18 1.10
N ALA A 140 9.48 -5.76 1.96
CA ALA A 140 9.76 -5.44 3.35
C ALA A 140 10.24 -6.67 4.15
N ILE A 141 9.60 -7.82 3.94
CA ILE A 141 10.00 -9.08 4.58
C ILE A 141 11.38 -9.54 4.09
N THR A 142 11.67 -9.39 2.79
CA THR A 142 12.99 -9.71 2.23
C THR A 142 14.08 -8.81 2.83
N ASP A 143 13.82 -7.51 2.89
CA ASP A 143 14.79 -6.54 3.43
C ASP A 143 14.94 -6.67 4.97
N TYR A 144 13.97 -7.28 5.65
CA TYR A 144 14.08 -7.68 7.06
C TYR A 144 14.97 -8.92 7.26
N GLY A 145 15.36 -9.61 6.18
CA GLY A 145 16.24 -10.77 6.20
C GLY A 145 15.55 -12.12 6.09
N MET A 146 14.26 -12.13 5.72
CA MET A 146 13.46 -13.34 5.61
C MET A 146 13.23 -13.73 4.14
N GLY A 147 12.92 -15.01 3.91
CA GLY A 147 12.48 -15.55 2.64
C GLY A 147 11.18 -16.31 2.78
N GLY A 148 10.58 -16.74 1.65
CA GLY A 148 9.34 -17.49 1.71
C GLY A 148 8.76 -17.90 0.37
N THR A 149 7.45 -18.07 0.37
CA THR A 149 6.68 -18.49 -0.81
C THR A 149 5.59 -17.47 -1.14
N VAL A 150 5.56 -17.01 -2.38
CA VAL A 150 4.42 -16.26 -2.93
C VAL A 150 3.36 -17.25 -3.37
N VAL A 151 2.16 -17.14 -2.78
CA VAL A 151 1.01 -17.98 -3.12
C VAL A 151 0.01 -17.14 -3.91
N ALA A 152 -0.18 -17.42 -5.19
CA ALA A 152 -1.06 -16.62 -6.03
C ALA A 152 -1.79 -17.46 -7.08
N ARG A 153 -3.06 -17.08 -7.37
CA ARG A 153 -3.87 -17.70 -8.44
C ARG A 153 -3.36 -17.32 -9.84
N ASN A 154 -2.86 -16.11 -9.99
CA ASN A 154 -2.24 -15.68 -11.23
C ASN A 154 -0.76 -16.07 -11.19
N ALA A 155 -0.42 -17.11 -11.97
CA ALA A 155 0.93 -17.65 -12.01
C ALA A 155 1.94 -16.64 -12.57
N GLU A 156 1.58 -15.87 -13.59
CA GLU A 156 2.45 -14.88 -14.23
C GLU A 156 2.95 -13.85 -13.21
N THR A 157 2.03 -13.14 -12.55
CA THR A 157 2.38 -12.12 -11.55
C THR A 157 2.95 -12.72 -10.27
N GLY A 158 2.59 -13.97 -9.93
CA GLY A 158 3.13 -14.69 -8.77
C GLY A 158 4.59 -15.09 -8.96
N VAL A 159 4.91 -15.65 -10.11
CA VAL A 159 6.29 -16.03 -10.49
C VAL A 159 7.17 -14.79 -10.60
N GLU A 160 6.69 -13.75 -11.34
CA GLU A 160 7.43 -12.49 -11.48
C GLU A 160 7.81 -11.90 -10.11
N LEU A 161 6.84 -11.84 -9.18
CA LEU A 161 7.09 -11.32 -7.83
C LEU A 161 8.06 -12.19 -7.04
N ALA A 162 7.92 -13.52 -7.10
CA ALA A 162 8.80 -14.45 -6.40
C ALA A 162 10.24 -14.35 -6.92
N GLU A 163 10.44 -14.36 -8.23
CA GLU A 163 11.76 -14.24 -8.87
C GLU A 163 12.44 -12.93 -8.54
N GLN A 164 11.70 -11.81 -8.53
CA GLN A 164 12.22 -10.48 -8.21
C GLN A 164 12.92 -10.43 -6.83
N TYR A 165 12.46 -11.23 -5.88
CA TYR A 165 12.96 -11.24 -4.50
C TYR A 165 13.66 -12.53 -4.08
N GLY A 166 13.85 -13.49 -5.02
CA GLY A 166 14.48 -14.78 -4.73
C GLY A 166 13.61 -15.72 -3.87
N TRP A 167 12.29 -15.55 -3.94
CA TRP A 167 11.30 -16.38 -3.24
C TRP A 167 10.82 -17.54 -4.10
N ALA A 168 10.22 -18.55 -3.48
CA ALA A 168 9.48 -19.58 -4.19
C ALA A 168 8.11 -19.08 -4.63
N TYR A 169 7.57 -19.66 -5.71
CA TYR A 169 6.16 -19.53 -6.10
C TYR A 169 5.43 -20.84 -5.94
N SER A 170 4.19 -20.79 -5.47
CA SER A 170 3.27 -21.93 -5.43
C SER A 170 1.83 -21.47 -5.69
N PRO A 171 1.01 -22.26 -6.43
CA PRO A 171 -0.42 -22.02 -6.50
C PRO A 171 -1.15 -22.42 -5.21
N GLU A 172 -0.54 -23.26 -4.38
CA GLU A 172 -1.09 -23.81 -3.13
C GLU A 172 -0.20 -23.40 -1.94
N PHE A 173 -0.79 -23.39 -0.75
CA PHE A 173 -0.07 -23.06 0.48
C PHE A 173 0.93 -24.16 0.84
N PRO A 174 2.20 -23.81 1.12
CA PRO A 174 3.18 -24.76 1.63
C PRO A 174 2.76 -25.27 3.02
N THR A 175 2.86 -26.57 3.23
CA THR A 175 2.44 -27.23 4.49
C THR A 175 3.36 -26.91 5.68
N ASP A 176 4.51 -26.33 5.41
CA ASP A 176 5.54 -25.97 6.39
C ASP A 176 5.62 -24.46 6.66
N ALA A 177 4.68 -23.68 6.15
CA ALA A 177 4.60 -22.24 6.44
C ALA A 177 4.30 -22.01 7.92
N GLN A 178 5.09 -21.13 8.54
CA GLN A 178 4.99 -20.76 9.95
C GLN A 178 4.46 -19.33 10.13
N MET A 179 4.66 -18.46 9.15
CA MET A 179 4.10 -17.12 9.11
C MET A 179 3.18 -16.98 7.90
N LEU A 180 1.91 -16.60 8.14
CA LEU A 180 0.89 -16.46 7.10
C LEU A 180 0.53 -14.99 6.91
N VAL A 181 0.64 -14.49 5.67
CA VAL A 181 0.32 -13.11 5.33
C VAL A 181 -0.70 -13.05 4.21
N ASN A 182 -1.88 -12.45 4.48
CA ASN A 182 -2.89 -12.19 3.46
C ASN A 182 -2.81 -10.76 2.93
N VAL A 183 -2.57 -10.62 1.65
CA VAL A 183 -2.57 -9.34 0.93
C VAL A 183 -3.55 -9.35 -0.26
N THR A 184 -4.56 -10.22 -0.16
CA THR A 184 -5.67 -10.30 -1.12
C THR A 184 -6.91 -9.59 -0.60
N PRO A 185 -7.92 -9.34 -1.44
CA PRO A 185 -9.22 -8.82 -1.00
C PRO A 185 -10.09 -9.82 -0.22
N LEU A 186 -9.64 -11.07 -0.03
CA LEU A 186 -10.43 -12.07 0.73
C LEU A 186 -10.70 -11.59 2.15
N GLY A 187 -11.95 -11.65 2.59
CA GLY A 187 -12.40 -11.15 3.87
C GLY A 187 -12.76 -9.65 3.88
N MET A 188 -12.51 -8.92 2.79
CA MET A 188 -12.94 -7.53 2.67
C MET A 188 -14.44 -7.42 2.34
N ALA A 189 -15.06 -6.33 2.79
CA ALA A 189 -16.46 -6.03 2.49
C ALA A 189 -16.73 -6.10 0.98
N GLY A 190 -17.75 -6.87 0.59
CA GLY A 190 -18.13 -7.15 -0.80
C GLY A 190 -18.37 -8.63 -1.05
N THR A 191 -18.08 -9.09 -2.26
CA THR A 191 -18.36 -10.48 -2.70
C THR A 191 -17.64 -11.54 -1.85
N ASP A 192 -16.43 -11.22 -1.39
CA ASP A 192 -15.56 -12.16 -0.69
C ASP A 192 -15.49 -11.92 0.84
N GLU A 193 -16.44 -11.15 1.40
CA GLU A 193 -16.47 -10.75 2.81
C GLU A 193 -16.42 -11.94 3.79
N LYS A 194 -17.05 -13.05 3.41
CA LYS A 194 -17.11 -14.27 4.25
C LYS A 194 -16.07 -15.31 3.88
N VAL A 195 -15.21 -15.02 2.91
CA VAL A 195 -14.19 -15.97 2.48
C VAL A 195 -12.97 -15.82 3.37
N GLN A 196 -12.61 -16.90 4.07
CA GLN A 196 -11.39 -16.95 4.85
C GLN A 196 -10.17 -17.03 3.92
N SER A 197 -9.14 -16.26 4.26
CA SER A 197 -7.88 -16.26 3.50
C SER A 197 -7.06 -17.53 3.76
N PHE A 198 -7.22 -18.14 4.91
CA PHE A 198 -6.53 -19.35 5.34
C PHE A 198 -7.53 -20.34 5.93
N SER A 199 -7.32 -21.62 5.71
CA SER A 199 -8.09 -22.68 6.37
C SER A 199 -7.72 -22.78 7.86
N ASP A 200 -8.59 -23.36 8.66
CA ASP A 200 -8.33 -23.63 10.08
C ASP A 200 -7.08 -24.51 10.26
N GLU A 201 -6.83 -25.43 9.32
CA GLU A 201 -5.66 -26.29 9.32
C GLU A 201 -4.36 -25.52 9.03
N GLU A 202 -4.38 -24.58 8.07
CA GLU A 202 -3.25 -23.68 7.79
C GLU A 202 -2.95 -22.79 8.98
N ILE A 203 -3.98 -22.20 9.60
CA ILE A 203 -3.83 -21.36 10.81
C ILE A 203 -3.28 -22.18 11.98
N GLY A 204 -3.77 -23.41 12.16
CA GLY A 204 -3.35 -24.28 13.27
C GLY A 204 -1.89 -24.75 13.19
N ARG A 205 -1.24 -24.57 12.03
CA ARG A 205 0.18 -24.91 11.82
C ARG A 205 1.09 -23.69 11.91
N ALA A 206 0.53 -22.49 11.82
CA ALA A 206 1.31 -21.26 11.82
C ALA A 206 1.69 -20.84 13.24
N ASP A 207 2.87 -20.24 13.37
CA ASP A 207 3.37 -19.67 14.65
C ASP A 207 3.00 -18.17 14.75
N VAL A 208 2.80 -17.51 13.59
CA VAL A 208 2.49 -16.07 13.47
C VAL A 208 1.51 -15.82 12.30
#